data_1a178d7c49bb982249c18af80d9a1a14
#
_entry.id   1a178d7c49bb982249c18af80d9a1a14
#
_cell.length_a   1.000
_cell.length_b   1.000
_cell.length_c   1.000
_cell.angle_alpha   90.00
_cell.angle_beta   90.00
_cell.angle_gamma   90.00
#
_symmetry.space_group_name_H-M   'P 1'
#
loop_
_entity.id
_entity.type
_entity.pdbx_description
1 polymer ?
#
loop_
_entity_poly.entity_id
_entity_poly.type
_entity_poly.pdbx_seq_one_letter_code
_entity_poly.pdbx_strand_id
1 'polypeptide(L)'
;PVIENSDEMLRKICHDRAHEIYGPELPQIVTERLDRELNSIISNGYSVMYIIAQKLVWKSNDDGYLVGSRGSVGSSFAATMAGITEVNPLSPHYLCPKCFYNEFYSEDVKKFAGGAGCDMPDKICPNCGHKLNKLGFDIPFETFLGFKGNKEPDIDLNFSNEYQSKAHAFTEVIFGKGQTFKAGTIGTVAEKTAYGFVMKYFADKSEKTGHPIVKRRCEIERISEGCTDIRRTTGQHPGGIVVLPIGEEIHSFTPVQHPANDMKTSITTTHFDYHSIDHNLLKLDILGHL
;
A
#
# COMPACT_ATOMS: atom_id res chain seq x y z
N PRO A 1 -10.44 11.47 5.69
CA PRO A 1 -9.52 12.53 6.07
C PRO A 1 -9.55 13.68 5.08
N VAL A 2 -9.26 14.90 5.54
CA VAL A 2 -9.19 16.09 4.70
C VAL A 2 -7.81 16.71 4.86
N ILE A 3 -7.15 17.00 3.74
CA ILE A 3 -5.95 17.84 3.69
C ILE A 3 -6.31 19.03 2.81
N GLU A 4 -6.22 20.24 3.38
CA GLU A 4 -6.54 21.46 2.63
C GLU A 4 -5.68 21.59 1.38
N ASN A 5 -6.28 22.05 0.29
CA ASN A 5 -5.63 22.26 -1.02
C ASN A 5 -4.92 21.02 -1.60
N SER A 6 -5.37 19.80 -1.25
CA SER A 6 -4.73 18.57 -1.71
C SER A 6 -4.71 18.44 -3.25
N ASP A 7 -5.75 18.91 -3.94
CA ASP A 7 -5.86 18.85 -5.40
C ASP A 7 -4.80 19.73 -6.08
N GLU A 8 -4.69 20.99 -5.65
CA GLU A 8 -3.71 21.94 -6.18
C GLU A 8 -2.29 21.53 -5.80
N MET A 9 -2.11 21.04 -4.58
CA MET A 9 -0.83 20.53 -4.10
C MET A 9 -0.37 19.34 -4.94
N LEU A 10 -1.24 18.38 -5.22
CA LEU A 10 -0.90 17.22 -6.05
C LEU A 10 -0.56 17.63 -7.48
N ARG A 11 -1.37 18.50 -8.09
CA ARG A 11 -1.06 19.03 -9.43
C ARG A 11 0.31 19.70 -9.48
N LYS A 12 0.58 20.57 -8.52
CA LYS A 12 1.85 21.30 -8.45
C LYS A 12 3.03 20.34 -8.30
N ILE A 13 2.99 19.43 -7.35
CA ILE A 13 4.05 18.45 -7.11
C ILE A 13 4.34 17.64 -8.38
N CYS A 14 3.28 17.11 -9.01
CA CYS A 14 3.44 16.27 -10.21
C CYS A 14 4.00 17.05 -11.41
N HIS A 15 3.52 18.26 -11.67
CA HIS A 15 4.01 19.08 -12.77
C HIS A 15 5.45 19.56 -12.54
N ASP A 16 5.76 20.04 -11.34
CA ASP A 16 7.13 20.45 -10.99
C ASP A 16 8.11 19.30 -11.20
N ARG A 17 7.76 18.11 -10.72
CA ARG A 17 8.62 16.92 -10.89
C ARG A 17 8.72 16.46 -12.35
N ALA A 18 7.64 16.55 -13.11
CA ALA A 18 7.66 16.24 -14.52
C ALA A 18 8.62 17.17 -15.27
N HIS A 19 8.62 18.46 -14.98
CA HIS A 19 9.56 19.42 -15.55
C HIS A 19 11.01 19.20 -15.10
N GLU A 20 11.24 18.78 -13.87
CA GLU A 20 12.59 18.39 -13.40
C GLU A 20 13.16 17.20 -14.20
N ILE A 21 12.32 16.22 -14.53
CA ILE A 21 12.76 14.98 -15.17
C ILE A 21 12.80 15.11 -16.69
N TYR A 22 11.76 15.68 -17.29
CA TYR A 22 11.57 15.75 -18.76
C TYR A 22 11.91 17.11 -19.39
N GLY A 23 12.21 18.11 -18.57
CA GLY A 23 12.61 19.43 -19.02
C GLY A 23 11.50 20.48 -19.07
N PRO A 24 11.83 21.71 -19.50
CA PRO A 24 10.90 22.83 -19.53
C PRO A 24 9.73 22.63 -20.50
N GLU A 25 9.97 21.92 -21.59
CA GLU A 25 8.94 21.53 -22.55
C GLU A 25 8.67 20.04 -22.40
N LEU A 26 7.49 19.71 -21.85
CA LEU A 26 7.13 18.31 -21.64
C LEU A 26 6.78 17.61 -22.95
N PRO A 27 7.24 16.38 -23.19
CA PRO A 27 6.75 15.56 -24.29
C PRO A 27 5.22 15.41 -24.23
N GLN A 28 4.55 15.39 -25.35
CA GLN A 28 3.08 15.31 -25.44
C GLN A 28 2.54 14.08 -24.66
N ILE A 29 3.19 12.93 -24.79
CA ILE A 29 2.79 11.70 -24.09
C ILE A 29 2.84 11.85 -22.57
N VAL A 30 3.81 12.62 -22.05
CA VAL A 30 3.94 12.91 -20.61
C VAL A 30 2.79 13.80 -20.16
N THR A 31 2.52 14.88 -20.86
CA THR A 31 1.44 15.82 -20.55
C THR A 31 0.08 15.15 -20.60
N GLU A 32 -0.23 14.45 -21.68
CA GLU A 32 -1.52 13.77 -21.86
C GLU A 32 -1.75 12.70 -20.77
N ARG A 33 -0.74 11.91 -20.47
CA ARG A 33 -0.85 10.89 -19.40
C ARG A 33 -1.05 11.53 -18.04
N LEU A 34 -0.25 12.53 -17.70
CA LEU A 34 -0.33 13.19 -16.40
C LEU A 34 -1.67 13.91 -16.21
N ASP A 35 -2.13 14.66 -17.20
CA ASP A 35 -3.40 15.38 -17.12
C ASP A 35 -4.58 14.43 -17.03
N ARG A 36 -4.58 13.36 -17.79
CA ARG A 36 -5.63 12.31 -17.73
C ARG A 36 -5.69 11.69 -16.34
N GLU A 37 -4.56 11.32 -15.76
CA GLU A 37 -4.50 10.72 -14.42
C GLU A 37 -4.92 11.71 -13.34
N LEU A 38 -4.37 12.92 -13.33
CA LEU A 38 -4.70 13.94 -12.33
C LEU A 38 -6.19 14.31 -12.38
N ASN A 39 -6.77 14.43 -13.58
CA ASN A 39 -8.20 14.71 -13.70
C ASN A 39 -9.05 13.58 -13.12
N SER A 40 -8.68 12.32 -13.35
CA SER A 40 -9.37 11.16 -12.78
C SER A 40 -9.22 11.11 -11.25
N ILE A 41 -8.01 11.28 -10.73
CA ILE A 41 -7.71 11.27 -9.30
C ILE A 41 -8.50 12.36 -8.56
N ILE A 42 -8.45 13.59 -9.07
CA ILE A 42 -9.09 14.75 -8.45
C ILE A 42 -10.62 14.66 -8.53
N SER A 43 -11.18 14.31 -9.68
CA SER A 43 -12.63 14.20 -9.85
C SER A 43 -13.26 13.12 -8.96
N ASN A 44 -12.51 12.09 -8.59
CA ASN A 44 -12.94 11.04 -7.68
C ASN A 44 -12.58 11.31 -6.20
N GLY A 45 -11.94 12.44 -5.88
CA GLY A 45 -11.59 12.82 -4.51
C GLY A 45 -10.43 12.04 -3.90
N TYR A 46 -9.54 11.47 -4.72
CA TYR A 46 -8.43 10.64 -4.25
C TYR A 46 -7.12 11.39 -4.00
N SER A 47 -7.09 12.69 -4.23
CA SER A 47 -5.87 13.52 -4.05
C SER A 47 -5.30 13.42 -2.63
N VAL A 48 -6.16 13.35 -1.63
CA VAL A 48 -5.75 13.25 -0.23
C VAL A 48 -4.91 11.99 0.00
N MET A 49 -5.29 10.85 -0.59
CA MET A 49 -4.56 9.59 -0.44
C MET A 49 -3.17 9.68 -1.06
N TYR A 50 -3.05 10.30 -2.23
CA TYR A 50 -1.74 10.55 -2.87
C TYR A 50 -0.87 11.48 -2.02
N ILE A 51 -1.42 12.54 -1.47
CA ILE A 51 -0.67 13.48 -0.61
C ILE A 51 -0.21 12.82 0.68
N ILE A 52 -1.03 11.97 1.29
CA ILE A 52 -0.63 11.18 2.47
C ILE A 52 0.56 10.27 2.13
N ALA A 53 0.44 9.49 1.07
CA ALA A 53 1.50 8.60 0.62
C ALA A 53 2.79 9.38 0.30
N GLN A 54 2.68 10.49 -0.41
CA GLN A 54 3.81 11.36 -0.73
C GLN A 54 4.50 11.87 0.54
N LYS A 55 3.74 12.39 1.52
CA LYS A 55 4.31 12.88 2.78
C LYS A 55 5.05 11.78 3.55
N LEU A 56 4.48 10.58 3.62
CA LEU A 56 5.10 9.43 4.28
C LEU A 56 6.40 9.01 3.59
N VAL A 57 6.38 8.87 2.26
CA VAL A 57 7.56 8.45 1.49
C VAL A 57 8.67 9.49 1.57
N TRP A 58 8.35 10.77 1.37
CA TRP A 58 9.35 11.82 1.41
C TRP A 58 9.98 11.94 2.80
N LYS A 59 9.17 11.87 3.86
CA LYS A 59 9.71 11.89 5.24
C LYS A 59 10.68 10.74 5.50
N SER A 60 10.36 9.54 5.04
CA SER A 60 11.25 8.39 5.19
C SER A 60 12.56 8.58 4.42
N ASN A 61 12.47 9.05 3.18
CA ASN A 61 13.64 9.32 2.34
C ASN A 61 14.53 10.43 2.93
N ASP A 62 13.93 11.50 3.45
CA ASP A 62 14.65 12.59 4.11
C ASP A 62 15.40 12.11 5.37
N ASP A 63 14.83 11.14 6.07
CA ASP A 63 15.46 10.50 7.23
C ASP A 63 16.49 9.41 6.82
N GLY A 64 16.73 9.21 5.51
CA GLY A 64 17.73 8.30 4.97
C GLY A 64 17.24 6.85 4.76
N TYR A 65 15.96 6.59 4.82
CA TYR A 65 15.37 5.26 4.63
C TYR A 65 14.55 5.19 3.36
N LEU A 66 14.95 4.32 2.44
CA LEU A 66 14.22 4.10 1.18
C LEU A 66 12.86 3.44 1.43
N VAL A 67 11.90 3.79 0.60
CA VAL A 67 10.56 3.19 0.58
C VAL A 67 10.34 2.55 -0.78
N GLY A 68 9.93 1.28 -0.79
CA GLY A 68 9.48 0.59 -1.99
C GLY A 68 7.97 0.66 -2.12
N SER A 69 7.46 0.85 -3.33
CA SER A 69 6.05 0.70 -3.62
C SER A 69 5.69 -0.75 -3.92
N ARG A 70 4.45 -1.14 -3.67
CA ARG A 70 3.95 -2.48 -3.92
C ARG A 70 2.60 -2.42 -4.64
N GLY A 71 2.31 -3.46 -5.43
CA GLY A 71 1.00 -3.61 -6.06
C GLY A 71 0.76 -2.66 -7.23
N SER A 72 -0.49 -2.27 -7.41
CA SER A 72 -0.95 -1.56 -8.61
C SER A 72 -0.58 -0.07 -8.67
N VAL A 73 -0.03 0.51 -7.60
CA VAL A 73 0.37 1.94 -7.59
C VAL A 73 1.45 2.26 -8.63
N GLY A 74 2.28 1.28 -9.01
CA GLY A 74 3.27 1.41 -10.08
C GLY A 74 2.68 1.66 -11.47
N SER A 75 1.37 1.56 -11.67
CA SER A 75 0.68 1.92 -12.90
C SER A 75 0.21 3.39 -12.95
N SER A 76 0.39 4.14 -11.87
CA SER A 76 0.08 5.58 -11.82
C SER A 76 1.31 6.44 -12.08
N PHE A 77 1.32 7.15 -13.21
CA PHE A 77 2.37 8.11 -13.54
C PHE A 77 2.33 9.33 -12.60
N ALA A 78 1.15 9.72 -12.14
CA ALA A 78 1.02 10.75 -11.11
C ALA A 78 1.70 10.32 -9.81
N ALA A 79 1.61 9.04 -9.41
CA ALA A 79 2.33 8.52 -8.26
C ALA A 79 3.85 8.54 -8.47
N THR A 80 4.32 8.26 -9.69
CA THR A 80 5.75 8.38 -10.04
C THR A 80 6.22 9.83 -9.90
N MET A 81 5.47 10.78 -10.44
CA MET A 81 5.80 12.21 -10.36
C MET A 81 5.68 12.76 -8.94
N ALA A 82 4.75 12.25 -8.15
CA ALA A 82 4.66 12.61 -6.72
C ALA A 82 5.78 11.97 -5.85
N GLY A 83 6.63 11.12 -6.42
CA GLY A 83 7.69 10.43 -5.68
C GLY A 83 7.20 9.34 -4.75
N ILE A 84 6.00 8.79 -5.01
CA ILE A 84 5.42 7.68 -4.23
C ILE A 84 5.98 6.34 -4.70
N THR A 85 6.20 6.18 -6.00
CA THR A 85 6.76 4.99 -6.63
C THR A 85 7.91 5.35 -7.55
N GLU A 86 8.88 4.45 -7.66
CA GLU A 86 10.00 4.52 -8.60
C GLU A 86 9.67 3.96 -9.98
N VAL A 87 8.54 3.28 -10.10
CA VAL A 87 8.10 2.68 -11.37
C VAL A 87 7.59 3.77 -12.31
N ASN A 88 8.12 3.80 -13.54
CA ASN A 88 7.62 4.68 -14.60
C ASN A 88 6.68 3.88 -15.52
N PRO A 89 5.37 4.11 -15.51
CA PRO A 89 4.40 3.32 -16.27
C PRO A 89 4.23 3.76 -17.73
N LEU A 90 4.94 4.80 -18.18
CA LEU A 90 4.91 5.21 -19.59
C LEU A 90 5.44 4.10 -20.49
N SER A 91 5.17 4.21 -21.79
CA SER A 91 5.80 3.33 -22.77
C SER A 91 7.33 3.42 -22.72
N PRO A 92 8.05 2.38 -23.11
CA PRO A 92 9.51 2.41 -23.16
C PRO A 92 10.04 3.61 -23.92
N HIS A 93 11.03 4.30 -23.36
CA HIS A 93 11.61 5.49 -23.97
C HIS A 93 13.03 5.76 -23.48
N TYR A 94 13.77 6.49 -24.27
CA TYR A 94 15.04 7.08 -23.87
C TYR A 94 14.83 8.50 -23.37
N LEU A 95 15.60 8.88 -22.37
CA LEU A 95 15.61 10.24 -21.81
C LEU A 95 17.05 10.64 -21.45
N CYS A 96 17.47 11.80 -21.92
CA CYS A 96 18.75 12.35 -21.51
C CYS A 96 18.62 13.10 -20.18
N PRO A 97 19.37 12.70 -19.13
CA PRO A 97 19.30 13.38 -17.84
C PRO A 97 19.92 14.78 -17.85
N LYS A 98 20.66 15.14 -18.91
CA LYS A 98 21.39 16.42 -19.00
C LYS A 98 20.68 17.45 -19.89
N CYS A 99 20.22 17.08 -21.07
CA CYS A 99 19.62 18.01 -22.02
C CYS A 99 18.16 17.73 -22.33
N PHE A 100 17.53 16.76 -21.65
CA PHE A 100 16.14 16.37 -21.77
C PHE A 100 15.74 15.84 -23.16
N TYR A 101 16.70 15.56 -24.04
CA TYR A 101 16.41 14.83 -25.27
C TYR A 101 15.66 13.55 -24.94
N ASN A 102 14.56 13.30 -25.63
CA ASN A 102 13.73 12.12 -25.41
C ASN A 102 13.35 11.45 -26.74
N GLU A 103 13.05 10.16 -26.65
CA GLU A 103 12.76 9.33 -27.81
C GLU A 103 11.73 8.28 -27.43
N PHE A 104 10.47 8.53 -27.85
CA PHE A 104 9.32 7.65 -27.58
C PHE A 104 8.86 6.88 -28.82
N TYR A 105 9.13 7.38 -30.03
CA TYR A 105 8.48 6.93 -31.26
C TYR A 105 9.44 6.39 -32.32
N SER A 106 10.73 6.28 -32.02
CA SER A 106 11.68 5.69 -32.99
C SER A 106 11.40 4.21 -33.21
N GLU A 107 11.80 3.70 -34.38
CA GLU A 107 11.63 2.29 -34.72
C GLU A 107 12.34 1.35 -33.71
N ASP A 108 13.43 1.79 -33.12
CA ASP A 108 14.13 1.04 -32.09
C ASP A 108 13.35 0.93 -30.80
N VAL A 109 12.69 2.02 -30.38
CA VAL A 109 11.84 2.03 -29.17
C VAL A 109 10.55 1.23 -29.38
N LYS A 110 9.93 1.33 -30.54
CA LYS A 110 8.69 0.59 -30.88
C LYS A 110 8.83 -0.92 -30.78
N LYS A 111 10.03 -1.48 -30.99
CA LYS A 111 10.31 -2.90 -30.84
C LYS A 111 10.10 -3.41 -29.40
N PHE A 112 10.13 -2.50 -28.44
CA PHE A 112 9.96 -2.80 -27.01
C PHE A 112 8.59 -2.40 -26.47
N ALA A 113 7.65 -2.02 -27.31
CA ALA A 113 6.27 -1.73 -26.91
C ALA A 113 5.65 -2.94 -26.19
N GLY A 114 4.98 -2.71 -25.08
CA GLY A 114 4.46 -3.75 -24.20
C GLY A 114 5.52 -4.44 -23.32
N GLY A 115 6.78 -4.00 -23.37
CA GLY A 115 7.90 -4.50 -22.58
C GLY A 115 8.47 -3.46 -21.61
N ALA A 116 9.73 -3.64 -21.25
CA ALA A 116 10.42 -2.75 -20.32
C ALA A 116 11.51 -1.92 -21.01
N GLY A 117 11.56 -0.62 -20.69
CA GLY A 117 12.59 0.26 -21.21
C GLY A 117 14.01 -0.16 -20.82
N CYS A 118 14.19 -0.78 -19.65
CA CYS A 118 15.49 -1.28 -19.20
C CYS A 118 16.09 -2.34 -20.14
N ASP A 119 15.26 -3.04 -20.91
CA ASP A 119 15.71 -4.06 -21.87
C ASP A 119 16.21 -3.46 -23.20
N MET A 120 15.98 -2.17 -23.42
CA MET A 120 16.50 -1.46 -24.60
C MET A 120 18.03 -1.41 -24.57
N PRO A 121 18.71 -1.42 -25.73
CA PRO A 121 20.15 -1.27 -25.80
C PRO A 121 20.63 0.07 -25.25
N ASP A 122 21.85 0.12 -24.74
CA ASP A 122 22.47 1.37 -24.30
C ASP A 122 22.64 2.31 -25.48
N LYS A 123 22.35 3.58 -25.28
CA LYS A 123 22.39 4.62 -26.33
C LYS A 123 23.00 5.91 -25.76
N ILE A 124 23.69 6.61 -26.63
CA ILE A 124 24.28 7.93 -26.31
C ILE A 124 23.40 9.03 -26.89
N CYS A 125 23.21 10.08 -26.12
CA CYS A 125 22.42 11.23 -26.53
C CYS A 125 23.03 11.90 -27.78
N PRO A 126 22.28 12.06 -28.87
CA PRO A 126 22.79 12.69 -30.09
C PRO A 126 23.07 14.18 -29.91
N ASN A 127 22.43 14.84 -28.92
CA ASN A 127 22.56 16.28 -28.71
C ASN A 127 23.76 16.65 -27.81
N CYS A 128 24.04 15.87 -26.76
CA CYS A 128 25.05 16.27 -25.78
C CYS A 128 26.06 15.16 -25.40
N GLY A 129 25.98 13.99 -26.03
CA GLY A 129 26.92 12.89 -25.82
C GLY A 129 26.78 12.15 -24.46
N HIS A 130 25.76 12.46 -23.65
CA HIS A 130 25.52 11.77 -22.39
C HIS A 130 24.86 10.41 -22.62
N LYS A 131 25.08 9.45 -21.70
CA LYS A 131 24.37 8.18 -21.73
C LYS A 131 22.88 8.44 -21.45
N LEU A 132 21.99 7.89 -22.28
CA LEU A 132 20.54 8.00 -22.12
C LEU A 132 20.06 7.06 -21.03
N ASN A 133 19.11 7.53 -20.23
CA ASN A 133 18.30 6.70 -19.34
C ASN A 133 17.30 5.91 -20.17
N LYS A 134 17.04 4.68 -19.76
CA LYS A 134 16.09 3.74 -20.36
C LYS A 134 14.94 3.56 -19.40
N LEU A 135 13.79 4.13 -19.72
CA LEU A 135 12.63 4.23 -18.83
C LEU A 135 11.39 3.61 -19.46
N GLY A 136 10.40 3.35 -18.63
CA GLY A 136 9.07 2.92 -19.02
C GLY A 136 8.84 1.42 -18.92
N PHE A 137 7.66 1.06 -18.40
CA PHE A 137 7.21 -0.34 -18.25
C PHE A 137 5.90 -0.62 -18.99
N ASP A 138 5.38 0.36 -19.72
CA ASP A 138 4.16 0.27 -20.54
C ASP A 138 2.94 -0.26 -19.77
N ILE A 139 2.68 0.30 -18.60
CA ILE A 139 1.59 -0.13 -17.73
C ILE A 139 0.39 0.81 -17.87
N PRO A 140 -0.81 0.31 -18.21
CA PRO A 140 -2.01 1.15 -18.30
C PRO A 140 -2.47 1.63 -16.92
N PHE A 141 -2.92 2.89 -16.85
CA PHE A 141 -3.44 3.49 -15.62
C PHE A 141 -4.70 2.77 -15.09
N GLU A 142 -5.47 2.20 -15.99
CA GLU A 142 -6.68 1.44 -15.69
C GLU A 142 -6.42 0.24 -14.75
N THR A 143 -5.20 -0.24 -14.68
CA THR A 143 -4.78 -1.27 -13.72
C THR A 143 -4.92 -0.79 -12.27
N PHE A 144 -4.79 0.51 -12.03
CA PHE A 144 -4.85 1.10 -10.70
C PHE A 144 -6.27 1.53 -10.30
N LEU A 145 -6.89 2.43 -11.04
CA LEU A 145 -8.21 3.00 -10.72
C LEU A 145 -9.37 2.40 -11.52
N GLY A 146 -9.12 1.41 -12.37
CA GLY A 146 -10.12 0.82 -13.25
C GLY A 146 -10.47 1.72 -14.45
N PHE A 147 -11.25 1.19 -15.39
CA PHE A 147 -11.64 1.90 -16.61
C PHE A 147 -12.51 3.14 -16.39
N LYS A 148 -13.26 3.17 -15.31
CA LYS A 148 -14.10 4.31 -14.92
C LYS A 148 -13.43 5.25 -13.93
N GLY A 149 -12.21 4.93 -13.47
CA GLY A 149 -11.49 5.71 -12.46
C GLY A 149 -12.13 5.70 -11.07
N ASN A 150 -13.06 4.82 -10.80
CA ASN A 150 -13.87 4.78 -9.57
C ASN A 150 -13.48 3.64 -8.62
N LYS A 151 -12.47 2.86 -8.95
CA LYS A 151 -11.88 1.91 -8.02
C LYS A 151 -11.08 2.71 -6.99
N GLU A 152 -11.30 2.45 -5.71
CA GLU A 152 -10.54 3.07 -4.63
C GLU A 152 -9.06 2.72 -4.76
N PRO A 153 -8.15 3.71 -4.72
CA PRO A 153 -6.72 3.47 -4.84
C PRO A 153 -6.18 2.72 -3.62
N ASP A 154 -5.46 1.66 -3.87
CA ASP A 154 -4.75 0.88 -2.87
C ASP A 154 -3.24 1.19 -2.98
N ILE A 155 -2.75 2.02 -2.07
CA ILE A 155 -1.35 2.48 -2.07
C ILE A 155 -0.61 1.76 -0.95
N ASP A 156 -0.01 0.64 -1.29
CA ASP A 156 0.82 -0.15 -0.39
C ASP A 156 2.27 0.35 -0.40
N LEU A 157 2.78 0.67 0.78
CA LEU A 157 4.14 1.18 0.96
C LEU A 157 4.94 0.25 1.87
N ASN A 158 6.12 -0.16 1.38
CA ASN A 158 7.07 -0.97 2.12
C ASN A 158 8.18 -0.07 2.68
N PHE A 159 8.15 0.15 3.97
CA PHE A 159 9.18 0.88 4.71
C PHE A 159 10.24 -0.09 5.23
N SER A 160 11.43 0.43 5.54
CA SER A 160 12.39 -0.34 6.33
C SER A 160 11.79 -0.73 7.68
N ASN A 161 12.01 -1.95 8.15
CA ASN A 161 11.56 -2.40 9.47
C ASN A 161 12.01 -1.46 10.60
N GLU A 162 13.21 -0.90 10.50
CA GLU A 162 13.74 0.03 11.49
C GLU A 162 12.99 1.37 11.49
N TYR A 163 12.41 1.74 10.34
CA TYR A 163 11.70 3.00 10.18
C TYR A 163 10.18 2.89 10.38
N GLN A 164 9.61 1.70 10.27
CA GLN A 164 8.15 1.48 10.30
C GLN A 164 7.47 2.16 11.48
N SER A 165 8.03 2.05 12.68
CA SER A 165 7.46 2.68 13.88
C SER A 165 7.48 4.21 13.81
N LYS A 166 8.50 4.79 13.17
CA LYS A 166 8.57 6.25 12.94
C LYS A 166 7.55 6.69 11.89
N ALA A 167 7.37 5.89 10.82
CA ALA A 167 6.34 6.16 9.82
C ALA A 167 4.94 6.11 10.43
N HIS A 168 4.65 5.14 11.31
CA HIS A 168 3.40 5.09 12.08
C HIS A 168 3.21 6.34 12.94
N ALA A 169 4.24 6.76 13.69
CA ALA A 169 4.17 7.97 14.50
C ALA A 169 3.97 9.24 13.65
N PHE A 170 4.53 9.29 12.45
CA PHE A 170 4.36 10.42 11.55
C PHE A 170 2.93 10.58 11.04
N THR A 171 2.12 9.52 11.01
CA THR A 171 0.69 9.65 10.71
C THR A 171 -0.05 10.55 11.70
N GLU A 172 0.34 10.54 12.98
CA GLU A 172 -0.21 11.48 13.96
C GLU A 172 0.20 12.93 13.70
N VAL A 173 1.38 13.14 13.09
CA VAL A 173 1.80 14.50 12.69
C VAL A 173 0.96 15.00 11.51
N ILE A 174 0.60 14.10 10.58
CA ILE A 174 -0.23 14.46 9.42
C ILE A 174 -1.68 14.77 9.83
N PHE A 175 -2.28 13.93 10.68
CA PHE A 175 -3.71 13.97 10.99
C PHE A 175 -4.07 14.57 12.34
N GLY A 176 -3.10 14.73 13.22
CA GLY A 176 -3.30 15.19 14.58
C GLY A 176 -3.27 14.04 15.60
N LYS A 177 -2.93 14.43 16.84
CA LYS A 177 -2.86 13.49 17.96
C LYS A 177 -4.23 12.88 18.25
N GLY A 178 -4.27 11.56 18.41
CA GLY A 178 -5.52 10.83 18.70
C GLY A 178 -6.40 10.59 17.48
N GLN A 179 -5.96 10.92 16.26
CA GLN A 179 -6.70 10.70 15.02
C GLN A 179 -6.26 9.44 14.28
N THR A 180 -5.19 8.77 14.72
CA THR A 180 -4.67 7.56 14.11
C THR A 180 -4.48 6.45 15.15
N PHE A 181 -4.85 5.23 14.77
CA PHE A 181 -4.74 4.05 15.62
C PHE A 181 -4.21 2.87 14.83
N LYS A 182 -3.44 2.00 15.47
CA LYS A 182 -3.08 0.72 14.86
C LYS A 182 -4.32 -0.14 14.69
N ALA A 183 -4.45 -0.78 13.53
CA ALA A 183 -5.54 -1.72 13.29
C ALA A 183 -5.34 -2.99 14.13
N GLY A 184 -6.39 -3.43 14.78
CA GLY A 184 -6.43 -4.71 15.49
C GLY A 184 -6.75 -5.86 14.55
N THR A 185 -6.35 -7.05 14.95
CA THR A 185 -6.73 -8.30 14.28
C THR A 185 -7.34 -9.27 15.29
N ILE A 186 -8.25 -10.10 14.82
CA ILE A 186 -8.83 -11.18 15.59
C ILE A 186 -8.35 -12.51 15.02
N GLY A 187 -7.52 -13.21 15.77
CA GLY A 187 -7.08 -14.55 15.43
C GLY A 187 -8.14 -15.58 15.81
N THR A 188 -8.58 -16.38 14.87
CA THR A 188 -9.54 -17.46 15.05
C THR A 188 -8.85 -18.83 15.03
N VAL A 189 -9.57 -19.87 15.42
CA VAL A 189 -9.09 -21.25 15.36
C VAL A 189 -9.20 -21.75 13.92
N ALA A 190 -8.06 -22.00 13.28
CA ALA A 190 -8.03 -22.59 11.95
C ALA A 190 -8.44 -24.05 11.96
N GLU A 191 -9.00 -24.57 10.88
CA GLU A 191 -9.51 -25.93 10.72
C GLU A 191 -8.54 -27.02 11.19
N LYS A 192 -7.27 -26.97 10.73
CA LYS A 192 -6.24 -27.92 11.18
C LYS A 192 -5.97 -27.87 12.67
N THR A 193 -6.02 -26.67 13.26
CA THR A 193 -5.83 -26.47 14.71
C THR A 193 -7.03 -27.01 15.48
N ALA A 194 -8.25 -26.76 15.01
CA ALA A 194 -9.47 -27.30 15.58
C ALA A 194 -9.44 -28.84 15.59
N TYR A 195 -9.07 -29.44 14.46
CA TYR A 195 -8.92 -30.90 14.37
C TYR A 195 -7.91 -31.44 15.39
N GLY A 196 -6.75 -30.81 15.51
CA GLY A 196 -5.73 -31.17 16.51
C GLY A 196 -6.23 -31.07 17.94
N PHE A 197 -7.00 -30.05 18.28
CA PHE A 197 -7.59 -29.89 19.62
C PHE A 197 -8.62 -30.97 19.91
N VAL A 198 -9.46 -31.34 18.95
CA VAL A 198 -10.44 -32.40 19.14
C VAL A 198 -9.76 -33.77 19.32
N MET A 199 -8.73 -34.07 18.53
CA MET A 199 -7.93 -35.27 18.67
C MET A 199 -7.29 -35.37 20.08
N LYS A 200 -6.65 -34.28 20.50
CA LYS A 200 -6.01 -34.18 21.81
C LYS A 200 -7.02 -34.35 22.95
N TYR A 201 -8.18 -33.70 22.82
CA TYR A 201 -9.24 -33.85 23.83
C TYR A 201 -9.63 -35.32 24.06
N PHE A 202 -9.83 -36.10 22.99
CA PHE A 202 -10.18 -37.52 23.14
C PHE A 202 -9.02 -38.35 23.62
N ALA A 203 -7.77 -38.02 23.27
CA ALA A 203 -6.60 -38.68 23.85
C ALA A 203 -6.48 -38.45 25.37
N ASP A 204 -6.55 -37.19 25.79
CA ASP A 204 -6.49 -36.78 27.20
C ASP A 204 -7.65 -37.42 28.03
N LYS A 205 -8.83 -37.49 27.41
CA LYS A 205 -10.00 -38.14 28.04
C LYS A 205 -9.83 -39.62 28.15
N SER A 206 -9.25 -40.31 27.17
CA SER A 206 -8.93 -41.74 27.25
C SER A 206 -7.95 -42.01 28.38
N GLU A 207 -6.92 -41.20 28.52
CA GLU A 207 -5.94 -41.33 29.60
C GLU A 207 -6.58 -41.15 30.99
N LYS A 208 -7.38 -40.10 31.16
CA LYS A 208 -8.06 -39.79 32.42
C LYS A 208 -9.07 -40.84 32.84
N THR A 209 -9.75 -41.49 31.92
CA THR A 209 -10.78 -42.50 32.18
C THR A 209 -10.22 -43.92 32.28
N GLY A 210 -8.97 -44.12 31.88
CA GLY A 210 -8.36 -45.45 31.80
C GLY A 210 -8.95 -46.36 30.71
N HIS A 211 -9.81 -45.80 29.82
CA HIS A 211 -10.45 -46.53 28.73
C HIS A 211 -10.22 -45.82 27.40
N PRO A 212 -9.85 -46.55 26.34
CA PRO A 212 -9.64 -45.94 25.01
C PRO A 212 -10.97 -45.42 24.46
N ILE A 213 -10.99 -44.11 24.14
CA ILE A 213 -12.13 -43.47 23.50
C ILE A 213 -11.76 -43.24 22.04
N VAL A 214 -12.21 -44.15 21.17
CA VAL A 214 -11.96 -44.08 19.74
C VAL A 214 -13.18 -43.43 19.05
N LYS A 215 -12.94 -42.35 18.32
CA LYS A 215 -13.95 -41.69 17.49
C LYS A 215 -13.68 -41.91 16.03
N ARG A 216 -14.75 -42.04 15.22
CA ARG A 216 -14.62 -42.08 13.76
C ARG A 216 -14.15 -40.73 13.26
N ARG A 217 -13.43 -40.73 12.13
CA ARG A 217 -12.93 -39.52 11.50
C ARG A 217 -14.03 -38.47 11.24
N CYS A 218 -15.16 -38.92 10.72
CA CYS A 218 -16.31 -38.03 10.46
C CYS A 218 -16.85 -37.34 11.72
N GLU A 219 -16.81 -38.02 12.88
CA GLU A 219 -17.24 -37.42 14.16
C GLU A 219 -16.23 -36.37 14.65
N ILE A 220 -14.93 -36.64 14.46
CA ILE A 220 -13.88 -35.67 14.78
C ILE A 220 -13.99 -34.45 13.87
N GLU A 221 -14.20 -34.63 12.56
CA GLU A 221 -14.39 -33.58 11.59
C GLU A 221 -15.62 -32.72 11.94
N ARG A 222 -16.76 -33.32 12.24
CA ARG A 222 -17.99 -32.62 12.65
C ARG A 222 -17.78 -31.74 13.88
N ILE A 223 -17.07 -32.25 14.89
CA ILE A 223 -16.78 -31.47 16.11
C ILE A 223 -15.78 -30.37 15.79
N SER A 224 -14.78 -30.64 14.96
CA SER A 224 -13.77 -29.66 14.56
C SER A 224 -14.38 -28.50 13.78
N GLU A 225 -15.35 -28.77 12.90
CA GLU A 225 -16.10 -27.75 12.19
C GLU A 225 -16.78 -26.78 13.14
N GLY A 226 -17.42 -27.27 14.20
CA GLY A 226 -18.02 -26.44 15.26
C GLY A 226 -17.03 -25.65 16.11
N CYS A 227 -15.73 -25.99 16.05
CA CYS A 227 -14.65 -25.26 16.74
C CYS A 227 -13.87 -24.34 15.83
N THR A 228 -14.09 -24.41 14.52
CA THR A 228 -13.41 -23.54 13.52
C THR A 228 -13.97 -22.13 13.61
N ASP A 229 -13.12 -21.15 13.31
CA ASP A 229 -13.44 -19.70 13.33
C ASP A 229 -13.85 -19.12 14.70
N ILE A 230 -13.79 -19.91 15.76
CA ILE A 230 -13.97 -19.38 17.12
C ILE A 230 -12.78 -18.46 17.47
N ARG A 231 -13.09 -17.27 17.99
CA ARG A 231 -12.08 -16.30 18.44
C ARG A 231 -11.15 -16.94 19.47
N ARG A 232 -9.84 -16.81 19.22
CA ARG A 232 -8.79 -17.35 20.07
C ARG A 232 -7.96 -16.27 20.73
N THR A 233 -7.52 -15.30 19.93
CA THR A 233 -6.62 -14.23 20.39
C THR A 233 -6.89 -12.94 19.63
N THR A 234 -6.36 -11.85 20.15
CA THR A 234 -6.29 -10.57 19.48
C THR A 234 -4.85 -10.22 19.22
N GLY A 235 -4.61 -9.50 18.14
CA GLY A 235 -3.28 -9.03 17.74
C GLY A 235 -3.33 -7.64 17.14
N GLN A 236 -2.21 -7.20 16.63
CA GLN A 236 -2.10 -5.99 15.84
C GLN A 236 -1.86 -6.34 14.36
N HIS A 237 -2.46 -5.58 13.46
CA HIS A 237 -2.16 -5.68 12.05
C HIS A 237 -0.70 -5.23 11.80
N PRO A 238 0.08 -5.94 10.98
CA PRO A 238 1.52 -5.66 10.82
C PRO A 238 1.82 -4.27 10.25
N GLY A 239 0.92 -3.69 9.46
CA GLY A 239 1.14 -2.39 8.82
C GLY A 239 -0.08 -1.47 8.85
N GLY A 240 -1.24 -1.95 9.28
CA GLY A 240 -2.49 -1.20 9.20
C GLY A 240 -2.59 -0.07 10.23
N ILE A 241 -2.81 1.14 9.74
CA ILE A 241 -3.15 2.32 10.53
C ILE A 241 -4.54 2.79 10.11
N VAL A 242 -5.43 2.91 11.07
CA VAL A 242 -6.78 3.46 10.89
C VAL A 242 -6.74 4.96 11.13
N VAL A 243 -7.30 5.72 10.19
CA VAL A 243 -7.40 7.19 10.27
C VAL A 243 -8.85 7.58 10.49
N LEU A 244 -9.11 8.36 11.53
CA LEU A 244 -10.44 8.85 11.87
C LEU A 244 -10.85 10.06 11.00
N PRO A 245 -12.15 10.25 10.76
CA PRO A 245 -12.66 11.52 10.27
C PRO A 245 -12.36 12.67 11.25
N ILE A 246 -12.19 13.85 10.72
CA ILE A 246 -11.91 15.05 11.56
C ILE A 246 -13.07 15.29 12.54
N GLY A 247 -12.70 15.44 13.81
CA GLY A 247 -13.67 15.74 14.88
C GLY A 247 -14.36 14.51 15.49
N GLU A 248 -14.05 13.31 14.98
CA GLU A 248 -14.59 12.06 15.52
C GLU A 248 -13.61 11.41 16.51
N GLU A 249 -14.17 10.65 17.44
CA GLU A 249 -13.40 9.87 18.41
C GLU A 249 -13.45 8.37 18.04
N ILE A 250 -12.38 7.64 18.34
CA ILE A 250 -12.27 6.21 18.05
C ILE A 250 -13.43 5.40 18.65
N HIS A 251 -13.91 5.80 19.81
CA HIS A 251 -14.99 5.10 20.53
C HIS A 251 -16.35 5.18 19.83
N SER A 252 -16.52 6.09 18.86
CA SER A 252 -17.70 6.12 17.97
C SER A 252 -17.70 4.96 16.96
N PHE A 253 -16.55 4.33 16.72
CA PHE A 253 -16.39 3.26 15.72
C PHE A 253 -16.07 1.90 16.34
N THR A 254 -15.21 1.87 17.37
CA THR A 254 -14.70 0.64 17.96
C THR A 254 -14.17 0.89 19.37
N PRO A 255 -14.30 -0.08 20.28
CA PRO A 255 -13.47 -0.08 21.48
C PRO A 255 -11.99 -0.18 21.11
N VAL A 256 -11.13 0.19 22.04
CA VAL A 256 -9.67 0.04 21.90
C VAL A 256 -9.16 -1.01 22.90
N GLN A 257 -8.02 -1.62 22.58
CA GLN A 257 -7.42 -2.66 23.41
C GLN A 257 -5.90 -2.63 23.34
N HIS A 258 -5.28 -3.26 24.32
CA HIS A 258 -3.88 -3.69 24.22
C HIS A 258 -3.82 -5.05 23.49
N PRO A 259 -3.05 -5.20 22.41
CA PRO A 259 -2.99 -6.44 21.64
C PRO A 259 -2.49 -7.59 22.53
N ALA A 260 -3.04 -8.79 22.32
CA ALA A 260 -2.76 -10.00 23.12
C ALA A 260 -3.00 -9.83 24.64
N ASN A 261 -3.79 -8.84 25.07
CA ASN A 261 -4.02 -8.47 26.47
C ASN A 261 -2.73 -8.12 27.25
N ASP A 262 -1.69 -7.67 26.55
CA ASP A 262 -0.43 -7.25 27.17
C ASP A 262 -0.56 -5.83 27.75
N MET A 263 -0.83 -5.76 29.04
CA MET A 263 -0.97 -4.49 29.79
C MET A 263 0.36 -3.75 29.99
N LYS A 264 1.49 -4.33 29.62
CA LYS A 264 2.81 -3.70 29.74
C LYS A 264 3.17 -2.87 28.51
N THR A 265 2.50 -3.12 27.40
CA THR A 265 2.72 -2.34 26.17
C THR A 265 1.97 -1.01 26.21
N SER A 266 2.57 0.03 25.66
CA SER A 266 1.90 1.32 25.39
C SER A 266 1.09 1.29 24.10
N ILE A 267 1.15 0.21 23.31
CA ILE A 267 0.46 0.09 22.03
C ILE A 267 -1.03 -0.12 22.28
N THR A 268 -1.84 0.72 21.66
CA THR A 268 -3.29 0.61 21.64
C THR A 268 -3.75 0.33 20.20
N THR A 269 -4.63 -0.65 20.03
CA THR A 269 -5.21 -1.02 18.74
C THR A 269 -6.72 -0.90 18.75
N THR A 270 -7.34 -0.87 17.57
CA THR A 270 -8.79 -1.09 17.45
C THR A 270 -9.12 -2.49 17.96
N HIS A 271 -10.29 -2.63 18.60
CA HIS A 271 -10.76 -3.95 19.07
C HIS A 271 -11.44 -4.72 17.96
N PHE A 272 -12.31 -4.06 17.19
CA PHE A 272 -12.94 -4.69 16.03
C PHE A 272 -11.88 -4.94 14.94
N ASP A 273 -11.98 -6.09 14.31
CA ASP A 273 -11.18 -6.36 13.11
C ASP A 273 -11.46 -5.30 12.05
N TYR A 274 -10.41 -4.87 11.34
CA TYR A 274 -10.54 -3.81 10.37
C TYR A 274 -11.63 -4.10 9.31
N HIS A 275 -11.76 -5.32 8.84
CA HIS A 275 -12.79 -5.69 7.85
C HIS A 275 -14.22 -5.46 8.31
N SER A 276 -14.44 -5.31 9.62
CA SER A 276 -15.75 -4.98 10.19
C SER A 276 -16.05 -3.48 10.22
N ILE A 277 -15.04 -2.63 10.02
CA ILE A 277 -15.12 -1.16 10.12
C ILE A 277 -14.55 -0.43 8.90
N ASP A 278 -14.14 -1.14 7.86
CA ASP A 278 -13.48 -0.60 6.65
C ASP A 278 -14.37 0.35 5.84
N HIS A 279 -15.68 0.18 5.90
CA HIS A 279 -16.62 1.06 5.21
C HIS A 279 -16.69 2.50 5.77
N ASN A 280 -16.24 2.70 7.00
CA ASN A 280 -16.38 3.97 7.72
C ASN A 280 -15.05 4.68 7.96
N LEU A 281 -13.93 3.99 7.82
CA LEU A 281 -12.60 4.46 8.20
C LEU A 281 -11.59 4.22 7.08
N LEU A 282 -10.68 5.18 6.91
CA LEU A 282 -9.54 4.99 6.02
C LEU A 282 -8.49 4.13 6.71
N LYS A 283 -8.00 3.12 6.01
CA LYS A 283 -6.82 2.34 6.39
C LYS A 283 -5.63 2.73 5.51
N LEU A 284 -4.50 2.92 6.15
CA LEU A 284 -3.21 3.05 5.50
C LEU A 284 -2.38 1.80 5.79
N ASP A 285 -1.83 1.17 4.77
CA ASP A 285 -0.95 0.02 4.92
C ASP A 285 0.52 0.45 4.84
N ILE A 286 1.11 0.62 6.03
CA ILE A 286 2.52 0.99 6.24
C ILE A 286 3.26 -0.28 6.65
N LEU A 287 3.70 -1.03 5.64
CA LEU A 287 4.32 -2.33 5.86
C LEU A 287 5.82 -2.18 6.18
N GLY A 288 6.31 -3.01 7.07
CA GLY A 288 7.75 -3.14 7.32
C GLY A 288 8.33 -4.27 6.47
N HIS A 289 9.46 -4.02 5.82
CA HIS A 289 10.20 -5.01 5.04
C HIS A 289 11.70 -4.93 5.36
N LEU A 290 12.35 -6.10 5.34
CA LEU A 290 13.81 -6.20 5.47
C LEU A 290 14.50 -5.71 4.21
#